data_7afc141b40bc557dd955245d3c3abab2
#
_entry.id   7afc141b40bc557dd955245d3c3abab2
#
_cell.length_a   1.000
_cell.length_b   1.000
_cell.length_c   1.000
_cell.angle_alpha   90.00
_cell.angle_beta   90.00
_cell.angle_gamma   90.00
#
_symmetry.space_group_name_H-M   'P 1'
#
loop_
_entity.id
_entity.type
_entity.pdbx_description
1 polymer ?
#
loop_
_entity_poly.entity_id
_entity_poly.type
_entity_poly.pdbx_seq_one_letter_code
_entity_poly.pdbx_strand_id
1 'polypeptide(L)'
;MFKFNQLRHIQLEITNRCQASCPMCSRNCQGEIINPLLKLNDWTFNDFKEIITPEVLKNIDIINFCGTYGDPLINNNLLEMCAYSKEINPDLTIDIHTNGSLRSNSWWIDLASSLPKNHNVIFGIDGLEDTHHIHRIGTSFKKIISNAEAFIKAGGNAEWHYLIFKHNQHQVNEAKILSQKIGFSKFLKKQSTRFLLEPKAPVRNKNNKIDYFIEPAESSELKFINKDVIDNWKTIVKETSIDCKSVHAKEVYIDAHMDLYPCCWHANVPYDVIPNDLTYEVRTAIHKQHYEMKDRFGITCTKERSIKDIINSVEYQTLWNEYWTTNKSIVCVRSCGKKVNFAQTYDQVLSESE
;
A
#
# COMPACT_ATOMS: atom_id res chain seq x y z
N MET A 1 -5.31 17.54 -13.27
CA MET A 1 -4.65 17.22 -11.98
C MET A 1 -4.69 18.44 -11.06
N PHE A 2 -4.62 18.26 -9.74
CA PHE A 2 -4.53 19.38 -8.78
C PHE A 2 -3.10 19.99 -8.76
N LYS A 3 -2.96 21.19 -8.21
CA LYS A 3 -1.69 21.89 -8.01
C LYS A 3 -1.13 21.62 -6.61
N PHE A 4 0.17 21.94 -6.37
CA PHE A 4 0.84 21.69 -5.09
C PHE A 4 0.12 22.31 -3.89
N ASN A 5 -0.40 23.54 -4.00
CA ASN A 5 -1.15 24.18 -2.91
C ASN A 5 -2.46 23.46 -2.53
N GLN A 6 -2.93 22.55 -3.37
CA GLN A 6 -4.10 21.70 -3.13
C GLN A 6 -3.72 20.30 -2.64
N LEU A 7 -2.43 19.94 -2.63
CA LEU A 7 -1.96 18.67 -2.09
C LEU A 7 -2.32 18.57 -0.61
N ARG A 8 -2.90 17.44 -0.19
CA ARG A 8 -3.32 17.20 1.20
C ARG A 8 -2.78 15.92 1.78
N HIS A 9 -2.46 14.95 0.96
CA HIS A 9 -2.06 13.63 1.41
C HIS A 9 -0.84 13.12 0.62
N ILE A 10 0.16 12.60 1.34
CA ILE A 10 1.30 11.90 0.74
C ILE A 10 1.32 10.46 1.27
N GLN A 11 1.21 9.50 0.37
CA GLN A 11 1.58 8.12 0.64
C GLN A 11 3.07 7.95 0.39
N LEU A 12 3.81 7.49 1.38
CA LEU A 12 5.27 7.45 1.33
C LEU A 12 5.80 6.06 1.65
N GLU A 13 6.55 5.47 0.72
CA GLU A 13 7.28 4.24 0.92
C GLU A 13 8.75 4.54 1.17
N ILE A 14 9.14 4.63 2.45
CA ILE A 14 10.52 4.96 2.86
C ILE A 14 11.48 3.78 2.80
N THR A 15 10.97 2.60 2.50
CA THR A 15 11.75 1.36 2.30
C THR A 15 10.90 0.35 1.53
N ASN A 16 11.51 -0.39 0.63
CA ASN A 16 10.87 -1.54 -0.01
C ASN A 16 11.39 -2.88 0.55
N ARG A 17 12.00 -2.85 1.75
CA ARG A 17 12.42 -4.04 2.50
C ARG A 17 11.33 -4.46 3.47
N CYS A 18 11.17 -5.76 3.64
CA CYS A 18 10.29 -6.37 4.63
C CYS A 18 10.87 -7.70 5.08
N GLN A 19 10.73 -8.07 6.35
CA GLN A 19 11.15 -9.37 6.86
C GLN A 19 10.12 -10.47 6.57
N ALA A 20 8.86 -10.07 6.25
CA ALA A 20 7.79 -11.01 5.96
C ALA A 20 7.82 -11.50 4.51
N SER A 21 7.33 -12.71 4.29
CA SER A 21 7.23 -13.39 2.99
C SER A 21 5.78 -13.70 2.62
N CYS A 22 4.87 -12.74 2.86
CA CYS A 22 3.44 -12.93 2.58
C CYS A 22 3.22 -13.32 1.11
N PRO A 23 2.56 -14.45 0.82
CA PRO A 23 2.51 -15.01 -0.54
C PRO A 23 1.70 -14.18 -1.54
N MET A 24 0.77 -13.38 -1.06
CA MET A 24 -0.04 -12.50 -1.90
C MET A 24 0.49 -11.05 -1.95
N CYS A 25 1.71 -10.79 -1.43
CA CYS A 25 2.36 -9.50 -1.52
C CYS A 25 3.14 -9.36 -2.83
N SER A 26 3.01 -8.22 -3.52
CA SER A 26 3.74 -7.94 -4.78
C SER A 26 5.25 -7.90 -4.61
N ARG A 27 5.75 -7.78 -3.36
CA ARG A 27 7.17 -7.92 -3.03
C ARG A 27 7.70 -9.34 -3.26
N ASN A 28 6.84 -10.33 -3.17
CA ASN A 28 7.21 -11.75 -3.19
C ASN A 28 6.59 -12.46 -4.39
N CYS A 29 7.29 -13.47 -4.90
CA CYS A 29 6.77 -14.35 -5.95
C CYS A 29 6.00 -15.50 -5.30
N GLN A 30 4.81 -15.22 -4.77
CA GLN A 30 3.91 -16.21 -4.14
C GLN A 30 4.47 -16.86 -2.85
N GLY A 31 5.37 -16.20 -2.12
CA GLY A 31 5.92 -16.72 -0.87
C GLY A 31 7.37 -16.30 -0.60
N GLU A 32 8.27 -17.26 -0.35
CA GLU A 32 9.61 -16.98 0.15
C GLU A 32 10.60 -16.41 -0.89
N ILE A 33 10.23 -16.35 -2.17
CA ILE A 33 11.07 -15.78 -3.21
C ILE A 33 10.77 -14.30 -3.36
N ILE A 34 11.76 -13.45 -3.17
CA ILE A 34 11.63 -12.01 -3.40
C ILE A 34 11.51 -11.74 -4.90
N ASN A 35 10.68 -10.79 -5.25
CA ASN A 35 10.51 -10.31 -6.62
C ASN A 35 11.87 -9.87 -7.20
N PRO A 36 12.38 -10.52 -8.25
CA PRO A 36 13.71 -10.24 -8.80
C PRO A 36 13.81 -8.87 -9.48
N LEU A 37 12.69 -8.24 -9.82
CA LEU A 37 12.68 -6.90 -10.42
C LEU A 37 12.83 -5.81 -9.36
N LEU A 38 12.60 -6.12 -8.09
CA LEU A 38 12.60 -5.15 -7.01
C LEU A 38 14.04 -4.78 -6.62
N LYS A 39 14.43 -3.55 -6.92
CA LYS A 39 15.69 -2.98 -6.43
C LYS A 39 15.46 -2.45 -5.02
N LEU A 40 16.18 -3.01 -4.04
CA LEU A 40 16.01 -2.64 -2.64
C LEU A 40 16.64 -1.29 -2.35
N ASN A 41 15.88 -0.41 -1.71
CA ASN A 41 16.32 0.92 -1.28
C ASN A 41 15.68 1.31 0.07
N ASP A 42 16.38 2.17 0.80
CA ASP A 42 15.92 2.76 2.06
C ASP A 42 16.22 4.26 2.02
N TRP A 43 15.26 5.07 2.45
CA TRP A 43 15.48 6.51 2.65
C TRP A 43 16.33 6.74 3.90
N THR A 44 17.31 7.61 3.79
CA THR A 44 17.96 8.19 4.97
C THR A 44 17.08 9.30 5.57
N PHE A 45 17.39 9.71 6.79
CA PHE A 45 16.74 10.89 7.37
C PHE A 45 17.03 12.17 6.59
N ASN A 46 18.21 12.26 5.95
CA ASN A 46 18.55 13.40 5.09
C ASN A 46 17.69 13.42 3.82
N ASP A 47 17.50 12.27 3.15
CA ASP A 47 16.61 12.18 1.99
C ASP A 47 15.19 12.64 2.37
N PHE A 48 14.71 12.21 3.54
CA PHE A 48 13.39 12.62 4.04
C PHE A 48 13.28 14.14 4.20
N LYS A 49 14.26 14.79 4.85
CA LYS A 49 14.23 16.24 5.06
C LYS A 49 14.38 17.04 3.75
N GLU A 50 15.14 16.52 2.79
CA GLU A 50 15.34 17.16 1.49
C GLU A 50 14.10 17.12 0.60
N ILE A 51 13.33 16.03 0.67
CA ILE A 51 12.13 15.82 -0.15
C ILE A 51 10.87 16.26 0.56
N ILE A 52 10.70 15.87 1.82
CA ILE A 52 9.55 16.24 2.66
C ILE A 52 9.93 17.50 3.48
N THR A 53 10.07 18.60 2.77
CA THR A 53 10.50 19.88 3.35
C THR A 53 9.48 20.46 4.33
N PRO A 54 9.85 21.46 5.16
CA PRO A 54 8.89 22.18 6.00
C PRO A 54 7.73 22.80 5.21
N GLU A 55 7.95 23.25 3.97
CA GLU A 55 6.87 23.74 3.09
C GLU A 55 5.88 22.64 2.78
N VAL A 56 6.37 21.43 2.43
CA VAL A 56 5.52 20.26 2.17
C VAL A 56 4.73 19.87 3.40
N LEU A 57 5.39 19.70 4.56
CA LEU A 57 4.75 19.30 5.81
C LEU A 57 3.65 20.28 6.27
N LYS A 58 3.84 21.59 6.06
CA LYS A 58 2.84 22.61 6.40
C LYS A 58 1.68 22.67 5.41
N ASN A 59 1.85 22.13 4.21
CA ASN A 59 0.82 22.16 3.15
C ASN A 59 -0.08 20.93 3.14
N ILE A 60 0.32 19.81 3.79
CA ILE A 60 -0.42 18.55 3.81
C ILE A 60 -1.12 18.32 5.15
N ASP A 61 -2.20 17.53 5.10
CA ASP A 61 -2.96 17.13 6.27
C ASP A 61 -2.58 15.72 6.75
N ILE A 62 -2.11 14.87 5.83
CA ILE A 62 -1.83 13.46 6.10
C ILE A 62 -0.52 13.04 5.45
N ILE A 63 0.33 12.35 6.20
CA ILE A 63 1.41 11.51 5.67
C ILE A 63 1.16 10.06 6.06
N ASN A 64 1.16 9.17 5.07
CA ASN A 64 0.95 7.75 5.28
C ASN A 64 2.23 6.99 4.95
N PHE A 65 2.92 6.50 5.97
CA PHE A 65 4.02 5.56 5.79
C PHE A 65 3.45 4.19 5.43
N CYS A 66 3.45 3.87 4.14
CA CYS A 66 2.85 2.66 3.61
C CYS A 66 3.89 1.58 3.30
N GLY A 67 3.42 0.35 3.26
CA GLY A 67 4.21 -0.81 2.89
C GLY A 67 3.68 -1.46 1.63
N THR A 68 3.81 -0.81 0.47
CA THR A 68 3.43 -1.43 -0.81
C THR A 68 4.32 -2.64 -1.10
N TYR A 69 5.63 -2.48 -0.95
CA TYR A 69 6.64 -3.53 -1.07
C TYR A 69 7.40 -3.76 0.24
N GLY A 70 7.54 -2.73 1.08
CA GLY A 70 8.26 -2.79 2.33
C GLY A 70 7.37 -2.77 3.57
N ASP A 71 8.02 -2.77 4.73
CA ASP A 71 7.40 -2.44 5.99
C ASP A 71 8.17 -1.25 6.58
N PRO A 72 7.52 -0.11 6.84
CA PRO A 72 8.21 1.11 7.28
C PRO A 72 9.03 0.93 8.55
N LEU A 73 8.73 -0.07 9.38
CA LEU A 73 9.49 -0.38 10.59
C LEU A 73 10.89 -0.96 10.31
N ILE A 74 11.18 -1.38 9.09
CA ILE A 74 12.54 -1.76 8.67
C ILE A 74 13.46 -0.54 8.68
N ASN A 75 12.94 0.62 8.28
CA ASN A 75 13.73 1.84 8.22
C ASN A 75 14.13 2.31 9.62
N ASN A 76 15.44 2.46 9.85
CA ASN A 76 15.96 2.84 11.17
C ASN A 76 15.67 4.29 11.55
N ASN A 77 15.39 5.15 10.55
CA ASN A 77 15.14 6.57 10.75
C ASN A 77 13.64 6.92 10.91
N LEU A 78 12.73 5.92 10.96
CA LEU A 78 11.30 6.18 11.05
C LEU A 78 10.93 7.05 12.26
N LEU A 79 11.53 6.80 13.44
CA LEU A 79 11.28 7.61 14.64
C LEU A 79 11.67 9.08 14.42
N GLU A 80 12.84 9.31 13.83
CA GLU A 80 13.34 10.65 13.53
C GLU A 80 12.46 11.37 12.51
N MET A 81 11.99 10.64 11.49
CA MET A 81 11.06 11.18 10.48
C MET A 81 9.72 11.57 11.10
N CYS A 82 9.16 10.74 11.99
CA CYS A 82 7.93 11.05 12.72
C CYS A 82 8.12 12.27 13.65
N ALA A 83 9.18 12.30 14.44
CA ALA A 83 9.47 13.40 15.37
C ALA A 83 9.67 14.73 14.62
N TYR A 84 10.42 14.73 13.53
CA TYR A 84 10.61 15.90 12.68
C TYR A 84 9.28 16.38 12.08
N SER A 85 8.45 15.48 11.58
CA SER A 85 7.15 15.83 11.03
C SER A 85 6.23 16.47 12.07
N LYS A 86 6.21 15.92 13.29
CA LYS A 86 5.48 16.46 14.46
C LYS A 86 5.99 17.85 14.85
N GLU A 87 7.30 18.06 14.85
CA GLU A 87 7.90 19.36 15.18
C GLU A 87 7.47 20.45 14.19
N ILE A 88 7.47 20.14 12.89
CA ILE A 88 7.14 21.11 11.82
C ILE A 88 5.62 21.33 11.71
N ASN A 89 4.81 20.27 11.85
CA ASN A 89 3.35 20.34 11.77
C ASN A 89 2.72 19.46 12.86
N PRO A 90 2.46 20.00 14.05
CA PRO A 90 1.86 19.25 15.17
C PRO A 90 0.44 18.73 14.90
N ASP A 91 -0.28 19.32 13.95
CA ASP A 91 -1.64 18.95 13.56
C ASP A 91 -1.68 17.90 12.45
N LEU A 92 -0.50 17.54 11.89
CA LEU A 92 -0.38 16.52 10.85
C LEU A 92 -0.91 15.17 11.35
N THR A 93 -1.69 14.50 10.51
CA THR A 93 -2.00 13.08 10.74
C THR A 93 -0.89 12.21 10.20
N ILE A 94 -0.36 11.30 11.02
CA ILE A 94 0.60 10.28 10.59
C ILE A 94 -0.05 8.89 10.69
N ASP A 95 -0.20 8.24 9.54
CA ASP A 95 -0.63 6.85 9.44
C ASP A 95 0.58 5.96 9.15
N ILE A 96 0.68 4.80 9.84
CA ILE A 96 1.75 3.82 9.63
C ILE A 96 1.12 2.45 9.42
N HIS A 97 1.32 1.87 8.24
CA HIS A 97 0.89 0.51 7.93
C HIS A 97 2.04 -0.48 8.17
N THR A 98 1.83 -1.45 9.05
CA THR A 98 2.87 -2.43 9.40
C THR A 98 2.31 -3.83 9.67
N ASN A 99 3.18 -4.83 9.56
CA ASN A 99 2.90 -6.17 10.08
C ASN A 99 3.12 -6.27 11.60
N GLY A 100 3.72 -5.27 12.24
CA GLY A 100 3.88 -5.16 13.69
C GLY A 100 4.89 -6.11 14.35
N SER A 101 5.55 -7.00 13.59
CA SER A 101 6.40 -8.06 14.15
C SER A 101 7.86 -7.66 14.39
N LEU A 102 8.22 -6.43 14.07
CA LEU A 102 9.58 -5.90 14.23
C LEU A 102 9.72 -5.07 15.50
N ARG A 103 11.00 -4.74 15.82
CA ARG A 103 11.40 -3.83 16.90
C ARG A 103 11.15 -4.41 18.30
N SER A 104 11.68 -3.75 19.32
CA SER A 104 11.46 -4.06 20.74
C SER A 104 10.28 -3.29 21.30
N ASN A 105 9.74 -3.71 22.42
CA ASN A 105 8.68 -2.98 23.13
C ASN A 105 9.10 -1.55 23.48
N SER A 106 10.38 -1.33 23.86
CA SER A 106 10.90 0.02 24.13
C SER A 106 10.83 0.91 22.89
N TRP A 107 11.19 0.38 21.72
CA TRP A 107 11.07 1.12 20.46
C TRP A 107 9.61 1.52 20.16
N TRP A 108 8.65 0.65 20.46
CA TRP A 108 7.23 0.95 20.27
C TRP A 108 6.73 2.04 21.24
N ILE A 109 7.27 2.11 22.45
CA ILE A 109 7.02 3.19 23.40
C ILE A 109 7.60 4.51 22.84
N ASP A 110 8.82 4.47 22.32
CA ASP A 110 9.47 5.63 21.69
C ASP A 110 8.69 6.11 20.46
N LEU A 111 8.12 5.19 19.66
CA LEU A 111 7.27 5.53 18.53
C LEU A 111 6.03 6.32 18.98
N ALA A 112 5.34 5.86 20.03
CA ALA A 112 4.16 6.58 20.55
C ALA A 112 4.51 8.01 20.95
N SER A 113 5.70 8.24 21.52
CA SER A 113 6.19 9.56 21.91
C SER A 113 6.58 10.44 20.70
N SER A 114 7.03 9.82 19.60
CA SER A 114 7.49 10.51 18.40
C SER A 114 6.35 10.94 17.47
N LEU A 115 5.17 10.34 17.62
CA LEU A 115 4.01 10.64 16.77
C LEU A 115 3.28 11.92 17.21
N PRO A 116 2.65 12.68 16.28
CA PRO A 116 1.76 13.80 16.62
C PRO A 116 0.51 13.27 17.31
N LYS A 117 -0.35 14.21 17.81
CA LYS A 117 -1.61 13.84 18.46
C LYS A 117 -2.52 13.02 17.53
N ASN A 118 -2.56 13.40 16.27
CA ASN A 118 -3.34 12.69 15.25
C ASN A 118 -2.45 11.64 14.59
N HIS A 119 -2.67 10.38 14.91
CA HIS A 119 -1.94 9.27 14.29
C HIS A 119 -2.75 7.99 14.35
N ASN A 120 -2.46 7.07 13.42
CA ASN A 120 -2.97 5.71 13.44
C ASN A 120 -1.85 4.74 13.06
N VAL A 121 -1.57 3.78 13.91
CA VAL A 121 -0.69 2.67 13.54
C VAL A 121 -1.56 1.46 13.21
N ILE A 122 -1.53 1.06 11.95
CA ILE A 122 -2.38 0.04 11.38
C ILE A 122 -1.63 -1.29 11.35
N PHE A 123 -2.04 -2.21 12.21
CA PHE A 123 -1.47 -3.54 12.31
C PHE A 123 -2.20 -4.51 11.38
N GLY A 124 -1.48 -5.09 10.43
CA GLY A 124 -1.99 -6.15 9.55
C GLY A 124 -1.86 -7.53 10.20
N ILE A 125 -2.91 -7.99 10.90
CA ILE A 125 -2.90 -9.27 11.62
C ILE A 125 -4.04 -10.15 11.08
N ASP A 126 -3.70 -11.26 10.43
CA ASP A 126 -4.65 -12.08 9.66
C ASP A 126 -4.84 -13.46 10.29
N GLY A 127 -5.48 -13.51 11.44
CA GLY A 127 -5.72 -14.71 12.25
C GLY A 127 -5.21 -14.59 13.68
N LEU A 128 -5.42 -15.63 14.47
CA LEU A 128 -4.84 -15.80 15.79
C LEU A 128 -3.50 -16.57 15.70
N GLU A 129 -2.99 -17.04 16.82
CA GLU A 129 -1.65 -17.64 16.91
C GLU A 129 -1.45 -18.84 15.97
N ASP A 130 -2.49 -19.65 15.80
CA ASP A 130 -2.49 -20.88 15.01
C ASP A 130 -2.72 -20.70 13.51
N THR A 131 -3.25 -19.55 13.08
CA THR A 131 -3.56 -19.30 11.66
C THR A 131 -2.85 -18.12 11.04
N HIS A 132 -2.41 -17.15 11.84
CA HIS A 132 -1.76 -15.92 11.36
C HIS A 132 -0.58 -16.21 10.42
N HIS A 133 0.26 -17.19 10.78
CA HIS A 133 1.45 -17.55 10.02
C HIS A 133 1.18 -18.14 8.63
N ILE A 134 -0.04 -18.60 8.36
CA ILE A 134 -0.44 -19.17 7.06
C ILE A 134 -0.35 -18.11 5.95
N HIS A 135 -0.75 -16.87 6.25
CA HIS A 135 -0.63 -15.75 5.31
C HIS A 135 0.55 -14.83 5.65
N ARG A 136 0.81 -14.54 6.92
CA ARG A 136 1.87 -13.64 7.37
C ARG A 136 3.18 -14.38 7.67
N ILE A 137 3.72 -15.06 6.67
CA ILE A 137 4.96 -15.86 6.78
C ILE A 137 6.11 -14.95 7.23
N GLY A 138 6.89 -15.42 8.22
CA GLY A 138 8.05 -14.68 8.75
C GLY A 138 7.69 -13.61 9.80
N THR A 139 6.44 -13.61 10.30
CA THR A 139 6.01 -12.77 11.43
C THR A 139 5.64 -13.62 12.65
N SER A 140 5.59 -13.01 13.83
CA SER A 140 5.24 -13.69 15.09
C SER A 140 4.02 -13.04 15.73
N PHE A 141 2.92 -13.76 15.80
CA PHE A 141 1.68 -13.28 16.43
C PHE A 141 1.92 -12.79 17.86
N LYS A 142 2.61 -13.59 18.70
CA LYS A 142 2.94 -13.21 20.08
C LYS A 142 3.71 -11.89 20.17
N LYS A 143 4.70 -11.71 19.28
CA LYS A 143 5.48 -10.48 19.24
C LYS A 143 4.64 -9.28 18.78
N ILE A 144 3.76 -9.46 17.79
CA ILE A 144 2.86 -8.41 17.33
C ILE A 144 1.94 -7.94 18.46
N ILE A 145 1.32 -8.88 19.18
CA ILE A 145 0.44 -8.55 20.32
C ILE A 145 1.22 -7.82 21.42
N SER A 146 2.40 -8.31 21.79
CA SER A 146 3.25 -7.64 22.79
C SER A 146 3.66 -6.23 22.37
N ASN A 147 3.99 -6.02 21.11
CA ASN A 147 4.35 -4.73 20.55
C ASN A 147 3.15 -3.76 20.53
N ALA A 148 1.98 -4.24 20.10
CA ALA A 148 0.75 -3.46 20.11
C ALA A 148 0.35 -3.03 21.53
N GLU A 149 0.42 -3.94 22.52
CA GLU A 149 0.19 -3.61 23.92
C GLU A 149 1.14 -2.54 24.44
N ALA A 150 2.44 -2.64 24.12
CA ALA A 150 3.42 -1.65 24.55
C ALA A 150 3.13 -0.27 23.95
N PHE A 151 2.79 -0.21 22.64
CA PHE A 151 2.44 1.00 21.93
C PHE A 151 1.17 1.65 22.50
N ILE A 152 0.09 0.88 22.67
CA ILE A 152 -1.19 1.35 23.20
C ILE A 152 -1.05 1.85 24.65
N LYS A 153 -0.34 1.11 25.51
CA LYS A 153 -0.08 1.52 26.90
C LYS A 153 0.73 2.81 27.00
N ALA A 154 1.55 3.11 26.00
CA ALA A 154 2.28 4.37 25.88
C ALA A 154 1.44 5.53 25.30
N GLY A 155 0.15 5.32 25.04
CA GLY A 155 -0.77 6.33 24.51
C GLY A 155 -0.88 6.34 22.97
N GLY A 156 -0.31 5.35 22.30
CA GLY A 156 -0.42 5.19 20.85
C GLY A 156 -1.80 4.73 20.40
N ASN A 157 -2.30 5.29 19.29
CA ASN A 157 -3.55 4.88 18.67
C ASN A 157 -3.29 3.76 17.65
N ALA A 158 -3.82 2.57 17.90
CA ALA A 158 -3.63 1.38 17.09
C ALA A 158 -4.93 0.87 16.47
N GLU A 159 -4.89 0.48 15.20
CA GLU A 159 -5.97 -0.21 14.52
C GLU A 159 -5.54 -1.63 14.13
N TRP A 160 -6.45 -2.59 14.23
CA TRP A 160 -6.24 -3.96 13.76
C TRP A 160 -6.98 -4.16 12.45
N HIS A 161 -6.24 -4.38 11.34
CA HIS A 161 -6.80 -4.76 10.05
C HIS A 161 -6.61 -6.27 9.83
N TYR A 162 -7.72 -6.97 9.62
CA TYR A 162 -7.81 -8.41 9.49
C TYR A 162 -8.25 -8.81 8.08
N LEU A 163 -7.34 -9.39 7.27
CA LEU A 163 -7.71 -9.99 5.99
C LEU A 163 -8.33 -11.37 6.24
N ILE A 164 -9.58 -11.53 5.79
CA ILE A 164 -10.32 -12.77 5.92
C ILE A 164 -10.00 -13.73 4.78
N PHE A 165 -9.69 -14.96 5.15
CA PHE A 165 -9.47 -16.10 4.27
C PHE A 165 -10.20 -17.33 4.82
N LYS A 166 -10.32 -18.40 4.03
CA LYS A 166 -10.96 -19.64 4.46
C LYS A 166 -10.33 -20.24 5.73
N HIS A 167 -8.98 -20.15 5.83
CA HIS A 167 -8.24 -20.70 6.97
C HIS A 167 -8.41 -19.94 8.28
N ASN A 168 -8.86 -18.69 8.25
CA ASN A 168 -8.99 -17.83 9.44
C ASN A 168 -10.39 -17.26 9.64
N GLN A 169 -11.36 -17.50 8.74
CA GLN A 169 -12.71 -16.92 8.80
C GLN A 169 -13.46 -17.25 10.09
N HIS A 170 -13.21 -18.42 10.68
CA HIS A 170 -13.83 -18.86 11.93
C HIS A 170 -13.34 -18.10 13.16
N GLN A 171 -12.21 -17.40 13.08
CA GLN A 171 -11.59 -16.67 14.21
C GLN A 171 -11.92 -15.18 14.26
N VAL A 172 -12.69 -14.64 13.29
CA VAL A 172 -12.96 -13.19 13.19
C VAL A 172 -13.54 -12.62 14.47
N ASN A 173 -14.53 -13.28 15.07
CA ASN A 173 -15.17 -12.81 16.30
C ASN A 173 -14.23 -12.85 17.50
N GLU A 174 -13.46 -13.92 17.63
CA GLU A 174 -12.46 -14.04 18.71
C GLU A 174 -11.35 -12.98 18.57
N ALA A 175 -10.86 -12.74 17.35
CA ALA A 175 -9.89 -11.69 17.07
C ALA A 175 -10.47 -10.28 17.38
N LYS A 176 -11.75 -10.02 17.07
CA LYS A 176 -12.42 -8.77 17.42
C LYS A 176 -12.47 -8.57 18.93
N ILE A 177 -12.86 -9.60 19.69
CA ILE A 177 -12.90 -9.55 21.16
C ILE A 177 -11.49 -9.32 21.74
N LEU A 178 -10.48 -10.03 21.21
CA LEU A 178 -9.10 -9.86 21.63
C LEU A 178 -8.59 -8.44 21.34
N SER A 179 -8.91 -7.88 20.18
CA SER A 179 -8.52 -6.52 19.80
C SER A 179 -9.07 -5.48 20.78
N GLN A 180 -10.34 -5.61 21.19
CA GLN A 180 -10.96 -4.75 22.20
C GLN A 180 -10.29 -4.89 23.57
N LYS A 181 -9.99 -6.12 23.99
CA LYS A 181 -9.30 -6.40 25.26
C LYS A 181 -7.92 -5.79 25.34
N ILE A 182 -7.17 -5.78 24.22
CA ILE A 182 -5.84 -5.16 24.11
C ILE A 182 -5.95 -3.63 24.10
N GLY A 183 -7.04 -3.08 23.59
CA GLY A 183 -7.27 -1.64 23.50
C GLY A 183 -7.05 -1.05 22.11
N PHE A 184 -7.11 -1.86 21.06
CA PHE A 184 -7.16 -1.32 19.69
C PHE A 184 -8.40 -0.41 19.53
N SER A 185 -8.20 0.76 18.93
CA SER A 185 -9.28 1.73 18.71
C SER A 185 -10.26 1.26 17.64
N LYS A 186 -9.81 0.37 16.74
CA LYS A 186 -10.62 -0.11 15.62
C LYS A 186 -10.20 -1.52 15.21
N PHE A 187 -11.19 -2.36 14.87
CA PHE A 187 -11.01 -3.64 14.22
C PHE A 187 -11.71 -3.61 12.87
N LEU A 188 -10.95 -3.79 11.78
CA LEU A 188 -11.51 -3.80 10.43
C LEU A 188 -11.34 -5.17 9.78
N LYS A 189 -12.46 -5.82 9.52
CA LYS A 189 -12.54 -7.02 8.68
C LYS A 189 -12.43 -6.61 7.20
N LYS A 190 -11.49 -7.19 6.48
CA LYS A 190 -11.23 -6.92 5.07
C LYS A 190 -11.17 -8.20 4.26
N GLN A 191 -11.62 -8.16 3.02
CA GLN A 191 -11.40 -9.25 2.08
C GLN A 191 -10.22 -8.98 1.16
N SER A 192 -9.51 -10.03 0.74
CA SER A 192 -8.46 -9.90 -0.27
C SER A 192 -9.08 -9.82 -1.66
N THR A 193 -8.65 -8.84 -2.44
CA THR A 193 -9.04 -8.69 -3.86
C THR A 193 -8.02 -9.29 -4.82
N ARG A 194 -7.03 -10.03 -4.29
CA ARG A 194 -5.93 -10.59 -5.10
C ARG A 194 -6.20 -12.00 -5.64
N PHE A 195 -7.43 -12.49 -5.50
CA PHE A 195 -7.93 -13.68 -6.18
C PHE A 195 -8.55 -13.29 -7.53
N LEU A 196 -7.70 -12.96 -8.51
CA LEU A 196 -8.17 -12.34 -9.76
C LEU A 196 -8.63 -13.35 -10.81
N LEU A 197 -8.01 -14.52 -10.89
CA LEU A 197 -8.27 -15.53 -11.92
C LEU A 197 -8.72 -16.87 -11.34
N GLU A 198 -8.23 -17.22 -10.17
CA GLU A 198 -8.54 -18.48 -9.53
C GLU A 198 -8.93 -18.27 -8.07
N PRO A 199 -9.86 -19.06 -7.53
CA PRO A 199 -10.28 -18.96 -6.13
C PRO A 199 -9.25 -19.59 -5.18
N LYS A 200 -7.98 -19.58 -5.55
CA LYS A 200 -6.85 -20.04 -4.72
C LYS A 200 -5.55 -19.40 -5.16
N ALA A 201 -4.70 -19.08 -4.20
CA ALA A 201 -3.36 -18.54 -4.43
C ALA A 201 -2.32 -19.56 -3.95
N PRO A 202 -1.37 -19.99 -4.80
CA PRO A 202 -0.31 -20.92 -4.37
C PRO A 202 0.65 -20.21 -3.42
N VAL A 203 1.14 -20.96 -2.43
CA VAL A 203 2.22 -20.55 -1.53
C VAL A 203 3.46 -21.36 -1.85
N ARG A 204 4.54 -20.67 -2.22
CA ARG A 204 5.79 -21.29 -2.65
C ARG A 204 6.89 -21.09 -1.63
N ASN A 205 7.64 -22.13 -1.39
CA ASN A 205 8.85 -22.08 -0.57
C ASN A 205 10.08 -21.56 -1.36
N LYS A 206 11.21 -21.42 -0.68
CA LYS A 206 12.48 -20.94 -1.26
C LYS A 206 12.99 -21.77 -2.45
N ASN A 207 12.54 -23.02 -2.59
CA ASN A 207 12.89 -23.90 -3.71
C ASN A 207 11.86 -23.81 -4.87
N ASN A 208 10.96 -22.81 -4.83
CA ASN A 208 9.89 -22.59 -5.81
C ASN A 208 8.86 -23.74 -5.91
N LYS A 209 8.78 -24.60 -4.89
CA LYS A 209 7.77 -25.66 -4.81
C LYS A 209 6.54 -25.13 -4.10
N ILE A 210 5.36 -25.55 -4.55
CA ILE A 210 4.09 -25.21 -3.87
C ILE A 210 3.98 -26.06 -2.62
N ASP A 211 3.84 -25.41 -1.46
CA ASP A 211 3.64 -26.08 -0.18
C ASP A 211 2.14 -26.21 0.14
N TYR A 212 1.36 -25.16 -0.13
CA TYR A 212 -0.09 -25.16 0.08
C TYR A 212 -0.75 -24.05 -0.76
N PHE A 213 -2.08 -23.91 -0.61
CA PHE A 213 -2.85 -22.85 -1.24
C PHE A 213 -3.59 -22.03 -0.19
N ILE A 214 -3.70 -20.72 -0.42
CA ILE A 214 -4.60 -19.85 0.30
C ILE A 214 -5.89 -19.73 -0.51
N GLU A 215 -7.03 -19.92 0.15
CA GLU A 215 -8.36 -19.78 -0.44
C GLU A 215 -9.08 -18.56 0.15
N PRO A 216 -9.96 -17.88 -0.63
CA PRO A 216 -10.80 -16.81 -0.12
C PRO A 216 -11.74 -17.34 0.94
N ALA A 217 -12.27 -16.44 1.80
CA ALA A 217 -13.34 -16.80 2.71
C ALA A 217 -14.60 -17.25 1.94
N GLU A 218 -15.39 -18.12 2.52
CA GLU A 218 -16.62 -18.65 1.88
C GLU A 218 -17.65 -17.56 1.59
N SER A 219 -17.69 -16.50 2.42
CA SER A 219 -18.54 -15.33 2.25
C SER A 219 -17.98 -14.29 1.25
N SER A 220 -16.81 -14.53 0.67
CA SER A 220 -16.18 -13.55 -0.21
C SER A 220 -16.86 -13.51 -1.58
N GLU A 221 -17.40 -12.35 -1.93
CA GLU A 221 -17.82 -12.07 -3.30
C GLU A 221 -16.58 -11.84 -4.17
N LEU A 222 -16.11 -12.90 -4.83
CA LEU A 222 -14.99 -12.80 -5.75
C LEU A 222 -15.47 -12.24 -7.08
N LYS A 223 -14.95 -11.08 -7.45
CA LYS A 223 -15.12 -10.54 -8.80
C LYS A 223 -13.91 -10.96 -9.63
N PHE A 224 -14.05 -12.09 -10.32
CA PHE A 224 -13.04 -12.54 -11.28
C PHE A 224 -12.97 -11.57 -12.47
N ILE A 225 -11.78 -11.43 -13.04
CA ILE A 225 -11.61 -10.74 -14.32
C ILE A 225 -12.38 -11.53 -15.37
N ASN A 226 -13.45 -10.94 -15.90
CA ASN A 226 -14.19 -11.56 -16.99
C ASN A 226 -13.28 -11.66 -18.22
N LYS A 227 -13.21 -12.84 -18.82
CA LYS A 227 -12.42 -13.07 -20.04
C LYS A 227 -12.81 -12.10 -21.16
N ASP A 228 -14.10 -11.76 -21.27
CA ASP A 228 -14.59 -10.79 -22.25
C ASP A 228 -13.95 -9.40 -22.09
N VAL A 229 -13.59 -9.03 -20.87
CA VAL A 229 -12.89 -7.77 -20.58
C VAL A 229 -11.45 -7.83 -21.08
N ILE A 230 -10.78 -8.99 -20.93
CA ILE A 230 -9.43 -9.19 -21.42
C ILE A 230 -9.43 -9.15 -22.95
N ASP A 231 -10.38 -9.83 -23.57
CA ASP A 231 -10.48 -9.93 -25.04
C ASP A 231 -10.89 -8.60 -25.70
N ASN A 232 -11.64 -7.76 -24.98
CA ASN A 232 -12.14 -6.46 -25.48
C ASN A 232 -11.48 -5.24 -24.82
N TRP A 233 -10.30 -5.39 -24.20
CA TRP A 233 -9.67 -4.34 -23.41
C TRP A 233 -9.48 -2.99 -24.14
N LYS A 234 -9.18 -3.00 -25.47
CA LYS A 234 -9.01 -1.77 -26.28
C LYS A 234 -10.30 -0.95 -26.34
N THR A 235 -11.43 -1.62 -26.52
CA THR A 235 -12.75 -0.97 -26.52
C THR A 235 -13.08 -0.43 -25.14
N ILE A 236 -12.82 -1.23 -24.10
CA ILE A 236 -13.07 -0.85 -22.71
C ILE A 236 -12.24 0.38 -22.33
N VAL A 237 -10.95 0.40 -22.64
CA VAL A 237 -10.08 1.56 -22.39
C VAL A 237 -10.61 2.80 -23.09
N LYS A 238 -11.04 2.67 -24.35
CA LYS A 238 -11.58 3.80 -25.13
C LYS A 238 -12.86 4.37 -24.51
N GLU A 239 -13.77 3.50 -24.08
CA GLU A 239 -15.13 3.89 -23.66
C GLU A 239 -15.24 4.22 -22.16
N THR A 240 -14.32 3.72 -21.33
CA THR A 240 -14.41 3.91 -19.88
C THR A 240 -14.02 5.34 -19.49
N SER A 241 -14.85 6.01 -18.71
CA SER A 241 -14.47 7.23 -18.00
C SER A 241 -13.74 6.91 -16.70
N ILE A 242 -12.77 7.74 -16.34
CA ILE A 242 -11.94 7.57 -15.13
C ILE A 242 -12.42 8.53 -14.05
N ASP A 243 -12.67 7.98 -12.86
CA ASP A 243 -13.01 8.73 -11.65
C ASP A 243 -11.90 8.51 -10.62
N CYS A 244 -10.91 9.40 -10.65
CA CYS A 244 -9.65 9.16 -9.95
C CYS A 244 -9.75 9.47 -8.45
N LYS A 245 -9.66 8.44 -7.61
CA LYS A 245 -9.68 8.55 -6.14
C LYS A 245 -8.57 9.46 -5.60
N SER A 246 -7.36 9.37 -6.14
CA SER A 246 -6.23 10.19 -5.70
C SER A 246 -6.42 11.68 -6.00
N VAL A 247 -7.14 12.01 -7.07
CA VAL A 247 -7.52 13.42 -7.33
C VAL A 247 -8.54 13.93 -6.32
N HIS A 248 -9.52 13.12 -5.95
CA HIS A 248 -10.49 13.48 -4.92
C HIS A 248 -9.82 13.65 -3.55
N ALA A 249 -8.93 12.72 -3.18
CA ALA A 249 -8.17 12.78 -1.94
C ALA A 249 -7.05 13.84 -1.94
N LYS A 250 -6.74 14.45 -3.10
CA LYS A 250 -5.59 15.36 -3.25
C LYS A 250 -4.29 14.70 -2.81
N GLU A 251 -4.09 13.45 -3.23
CA GLU A 251 -2.96 12.65 -2.79
C GLU A 251 -1.96 12.36 -3.91
N VAL A 252 -0.72 12.11 -3.51
CA VAL A 252 0.34 11.55 -4.34
C VAL A 252 1.02 10.39 -3.59
N TYR A 253 1.70 9.54 -4.35
CA TYR A 253 2.51 8.45 -3.84
C TYR A 253 3.98 8.69 -4.19
N ILE A 254 4.89 8.50 -3.23
CA ILE A 254 6.34 8.56 -3.47
C ILE A 254 6.93 7.21 -3.05
N ASP A 255 7.61 6.56 -3.97
CA ASP A 255 8.18 5.24 -3.75
C ASP A 255 9.55 5.27 -3.05
N ALA A 256 10.10 4.10 -2.76
CA ALA A 256 11.41 3.96 -2.11
C ALA A 256 12.58 4.52 -2.96
N HIS A 257 12.38 4.74 -4.25
CA HIS A 257 13.35 5.38 -5.16
C HIS A 257 13.13 6.87 -5.35
N MET A 258 12.23 7.47 -4.55
CA MET A 258 11.89 8.90 -4.60
C MET A 258 11.13 9.31 -5.87
N ASP A 259 10.58 8.35 -6.59
CA ASP A 259 9.74 8.61 -7.75
C ASP A 259 8.32 8.98 -7.32
N LEU A 260 7.82 10.14 -7.78
CA LEU A 260 6.50 10.67 -7.47
C LEU A 260 5.48 10.19 -8.49
N TYR A 261 4.53 9.43 -8.02
CA TYR A 261 3.40 8.91 -8.80
C TYR A 261 2.08 9.55 -8.33
N PRO A 262 1.03 9.55 -9.16
CA PRO A 262 -0.29 10.01 -8.71
C PRO A 262 -0.94 9.08 -7.70
N CYS A 263 -0.55 7.79 -7.70
CA CYS A 263 -1.06 6.78 -6.79
C CYS A 263 -0.16 5.52 -6.78
N CYS A 264 -0.34 4.67 -5.77
CA CYS A 264 0.40 3.41 -5.62
C CYS A 264 0.19 2.41 -6.79
N TRP A 265 -0.92 2.47 -7.52
CA TRP A 265 -1.15 1.60 -8.68
C TRP A 265 -0.17 1.85 -9.82
N HIS A 266 0.17 3.12 -10.08
CA HIS A 266 1.20 3.46 -11.06
C HIS A 266 2.60 3.09 -10.57
N ALA A 267 2.88 3.22 -9.29
CA ALA A 267 4.16 2.82 -8.70
C ALA A 267 4.39 1.30 -8.72
N ASN A 268 3.33 0.50 -8.79
CA ASN A 268 3.43 -0.97 -8.86
C ASN A 268 3.85 -1.50 -10.24
N VAL A 269 3.69 -0.72 -11.30
CA VAL A 269 3.91 -1.19 -12.69
C VAL A 269 5.30 -1.76 -12.93
N PRO A 270 6.41 -1.14 -12.46
CA PRO A 270 7.77 -1.64 -12.76
C PRO A 270 8.05 -3.03 -12.17
N TYR A 271 7.32 -3.40 -11.14
CA TYR A 271 7.57 -4.60 -10.33
C TYR A 271 6.46 -5.64 -10.45
N ASP A 272 5.53 -5.48 -11.41
CA ASP A 272 4.43 -6.41 -11.62
C ASP A 272 4.93 -7.71 -12.25
N VAL A 273 5.20 -8.70 -11.38
CA VAL A 273 5.61 -10.06 -11.78
C VAL A 273 4.48 -11.07 -11.68
N ILE A 274 3.28 -10.65 -11.30
CA ILE A 274 2.16 -11.59 -11.18
C ILE A 274 1.79 -12.05 -12.59
N PRO A 275 2.08 -13.30 -12.94
CA PRO A 275 1.68 -13.85 -14.22
C PRO A 275 0.15 -13.96 -14.24
N ASN A 276 -0.46 -13.74 -15.38
CA ASN A 276 -1.71 -14.34 -15.81
C ASN A 276 -3.02 -13.58 -15.64
N ASP A 277 -3.06 -12.37 -15.08
CA ASP A 277 -4.32 -11.61 -15.08
C ASP A 277 -4.52 -10.73 -16.33
N LEU A 278 -3.44 -10.49 -17.09
CA LEU A 278 -3.46 -9.69 -18.31
C LEU A 278 -2.72 -10.41 -19.44
N THR A 279 -3.18 -10.21 -20.67
CA THR A 279 -2.46 -10.69 -21.84
C THR A 279 -1.10 -10.02 -21.96
N TYR A 280 -0.15 -10.68 -22.65
CA TYR A 280 1.18 -10.12 -22.93
C TYR A 280 1.08 -8.72 -23.59
N GLU A 281 0.12 -8.52 -24.49
CA GLU A 281 -0.10 -7.25 -25.17
C GLU A 281 -0.50 -6.13 -24.20
N VAL A 282 -1.45 -6.38 -23.30
CA VAL A 282 -1.91 -5.42 -22.31
C VAL A 282 -0.79 -5.06 -21.35
N ARG A 283 -0.03 -6.05 -20.91
CA ARG A 283 1.11 -5.86 -20.01
C ARG A 283 2.20 -5.02 -20.66
N THR A 284 2.55 -5.32 -21.91
CA THR A 284 3.53 -4.54 -22.69
C THR A 284 3.07 -3.08 -22.85
N ALA A 285 1.77 -2.86 -23.11
CA ALA A 285 1.22 -1.51 -23.21
C ALA A 285 1.28 -0.74 -21.89
N ILE A 286 0.99 -1.39 -20.75
CA ILE A 286 1.11 -0.79 -19.41
C ILE A 286 2.56 -0.40 -19.13
N HIS A 287 3.51 -1.29 -19.36
CA HIS A 287 4.93 -1.01 -19.15
C HIS A 287 5.42 0.13 -20.05
N LYS A 288 5.00 0.13 -21.33
CA LYS A 288 5.33 1.23 -22.24
C LYS A 288 4.83 2.57 -21.71
N GLN A 289 3.58 2.67 -21.27
CA GLN A 289 3.03 3.89 -20.68
C GLN A 289 3.81 4.32 -19.42
N HIS A 290 4.23 3.35 -18.59
CA HIS A 290 5.01 3.65 -17.39
C HIS A 290 6.40 4.23 -17.73
N TYR A 291 7.14 3.63 -18.67
CA TYR A 291 8.45 4.12 -19.06
C TYR A 291 8.35 5.48 -19.76
N GLU A 292 7.34 5.69 -20.62
CA GLU A 292 7.07 7.00 -21.21
C GLU A 292 6.83 8.06 -20.13
N MET A 293 6.12 7.72 -19.06
CA MET A 293 5.90 8.61 -17.92
C MET A 293 7.23 8.97 -17.23
N LYS A 294 8.07 7.97 -16.94
CA LYS A 294 9.34 8.18 -16.25
C LYS A 294 10.35 8.96 -17.10
N ASP A 295 10.54 8.55 -18.35
CA ASP A 295 11.57 9.10 -19.24
C ASP A 295 11.20 10.50 -19.77
N ARG A 296 9.91 10.72 -20.09
CA ARG A 296 9.45 11.97 -20.72
C ARG A 296 9.17 13.08 -19.70
N PHE A 297 8.75 12.75 -18.49
CA PHE A 297 8.24 13.73 -17.55
C PHE A 297 9.11 13.91 -16.30
N GLY A 298 10.06 13.02 -16.06
CA GLY A 298 10.98 13.12 -14.92
C GLY A 298 10.22 13.24 -13.59
N ILE A 299 9.84 12.11 -13.02
CA ILE A 299 9.02 12.04 -11.79
C ILE A 299 9.85 11.87 -10.51
N THR A 300 11.19 11.76 -10.64
CA THR A 300 12.06 11.56 -9.48
C THR A 300 12.22 12.86 -8.70
N CYS A 301 11.88 12.82 -7.42
CA CYS A 301 12.12 13.92 -6.49
C CYS A 301 13.60 13.96 -6.13
N THR A 302 14.19 15.13 -6.23
CA THR A 302 15.58 15.40 -5.82
C THR A 302 15.63 16.71 -5.07
N LYS A 303 16.81 17.07 -4.56
CA LYS A 303 17.04 18.37 -3.95
C LYS A 303 16.79 19.53 -4.94
N GLU A 304 17.17 19.33 -6.22
CA GLU A 304 17.01 20.30 -7.29
C GLU A 304 15.62 20.30 -7.92
N ARG A 305 14.84 19.23 -7.70
CA ARG A 305 13.51 19.07 -8.27
C ARG A 305 12.51 18.59 -7.20
N SER A 306 11.86 19.54 -6.58
CA SER A 306 10.95 19.30 -5.46
C SER A 306 9.61 18.68 -5.91
N ILE A 307 8.85 18.14 -4.94
CA ILE A 307 7.45 17.72 -5.11
C ILE A 307 6.62 18.83 -5.77
N LYS A 308 6.85 20.08 -5.35
CA LYS A 308 6.16 21.26 -5.88
C LYS A 308 6.48 21.49 -7.36
N ASP A 309 7.75 21.38 -7.73
CA ASP A 309 8.18 21.56 -9.13
C ASP A 309 7.58 20.49 -10.03
N ILE A 310 7.57 19.23 -9.58
CA ILE A 310 7.00 18.13 -10.35
C ILE A 310 5.49 18.33 -10.51
N ILE A 311 4.74 18.50 -9.43
CA ILE A 311 3.27 18.60 -9.48
C ILE A 311 2.82 19.82 -10.29
N ASN A 312 3.53 20.94 -10.20
CA ASN A 312 3.18 22.16 -10.90
C ASN A 312 3.70 22.24 -12.35
N SER A 313 4.57 21.32 -12.76
CA SER A 313 5.12 21.33 -14.12
C SER A 313 4.03 21.16 -15.18
N VAL A 314 4.26 21.77 -16.34
CA VAL A 314 3.34 21.63 -17.49
C VAL A 314 3.31 20.19 -17.94
N GLU A 315 4.45 19.53 -17.96
CA GLU A 315 4.63 18.13 -18.37
C GLU A 315 3.76 17.20 -17.53
N TYR A 316 3.85 17.31 -16.19
CA TYR A 316 3.06 16.48 -15.27
C TYR A 316 1.57 16.70 -15.40
N GLN A 317 1.14 17.96 -15.55
CA GLN A 317 -0.27 18.32 -15.72
C GLN A 317 -0.81 17.82 -17.08
N THR A 318 -0.02 17.93 -18.15
CA THR A 318 -0.39 17.46 -19.49
C THR A 318 -0.52 15.96 -19.54
N LEU A 319 0.46 15.23 -18.94
CA LEU A 319 0.44 13.78 -18.86
C LEU A 319 -0.88 13.25 -18.27
N TRP A 320 -1.29 13.81 -17.14
CA TRP A 320 -2.51 13.34 -16.46
C TRP A 320 -3.77 13.67 -17.25
N ASN A 321 -3.80 14.81 -17.95
CA ASN A 321 -4.91 15.12 -18.83
C ASN A 321 -4.99 14.11 -19.99
N GLU A 322 -3.86 13.80 -20.62
CA GLU A 322 -3.79 12.80 -21.69
C GLU A 322 -4.23 11.41 -21.19
N TYR A 323 -3.75 10.99 -20.02
CA TYR A 323 -4.05 9.67 -19.43
C TYR A 323 -5.51 9.48 -19.02
N TRP A 324 -6.28 10.55 -18.90
CA TRP A 324 -7.71 10.46 -18.59
C TRP A 324 -8.61 10.69 -19.80
N THR A 325 -8.08 11.24 -20.88
CA THR A 325 -8.90 11.64 -22.05
C THR A 325 -8.49 10.93 -23.34
N THR A 326 -7.39 11.33 -23.94
CA THR A 326 -6.99 10.92 -25.30
C THR A 326 -6.15 9.65 -25.36
N ASN A 327 -5.17 9.53 -24.46
CA ASN A 327 -4.29 8.36 -24.33
C ASN A 327 -4.48 7.70 -22.97
N LYS A 328 -5.70 7.18 -22.73
CA LYS A 328 -6.09 6.70 -21.42
C LYS A 328 -5.14 5.66 -20.86
N SER A 329 -4.67 5.90 -19.64
CA SER A 329 -3.86 4.94 -18.93
C SER A 329 -4.66 3.68 -18.61
N ILE A 330 -4.12 2.53 -19.02
CA ILE A 330 -4.71 1.22 -18.74
C ILE A 330 -4.78 0.98 -17.22
N VAL A 331 -3.77 1.45 -16.48
CA VAL A 331 -3.76 1.39 -15.00
C VAL A 331 -4.92 2.17 -14.42
N CYS A 332 -5.16 3.42 -14.89
CA CYS A 332 -6.27 4.23 -14.42
C CYS A 332 -7.63 3.63 -14.78
N VAL A 333 -7.79 3.10 -16.01
CA VAL A 333 -9.02 2.42 -16.43
C VAL A 333 -9.30 1.21 -15.57
N ARG A 334 -8.28 0.39 -15.31
CA ARG A 334 -8.38 -0.80 -14.45
C ARG A 334 -8.74 -0.44 -13.02
N SER A 335 -8.10 0.58 -12.46
CA SER A 335 -8.21 0.90 -11.03
C SER A 335 -9.36 1.85 -10.70
N CYS A 336 -9.66 2.81 -11.56
CA CYS A 336 -10.61 3.89 -11.32
C CYS A 336 -11.63 4.08 -12.45
N GLY A 337 -11.75 3.11 -13.36
CA GLY A 337 -12.70 3.17 -14.48
C GLY A 337 -14.13 2.88 -14.03
N LYS A 338 -15.10 3.68 -14.47
CA LYS A 338 -16.51 3.52 -14.08
C LYS A 338 -17.18 2.26 -14.63
N LYS A 339 -16.75 1.78 -15.83
CA LYS A 339 -17.31 0.55 -16.43
C LYS A 339 -16.66 -0.73 -15.93
N VAL A 340 -15.40 -0.66 -15.53
CA VAL A 340 -14.58 -1.81 -15.16
C VAL A 340 -13.77 -1.45 -13.93
N ASN A 341 -14.32 -1.65 -12.77
CA ASN A 341 -13.64 -1.39 -11.51
C ASN A 341 -13.01 -2.69 -10.99
N PHE A 342 -11.83 -3.05 -11.48
CA PHE A 342 -11.08 -4.20 -10.98
C PHE A 342 -10.46 -3.93 -9.60
N ALA A 343 -10.22 -2.69 -9.29
CA ALA A 343 -9.68 -2.27 -8.02
C ALA A 343 -10.77 -1.67 -7.12
N GLN A 344 -11.86 -2.38 -6.90
CA GLN A 344 -12.75 -2.10 -5.76
C GLN A 344 -12.04 -2.27 -4.41
N THR A 345 -10.72 -2.23 -4.48
CA THR A 345 -9.77 -2.58 -3.43
C THR A 345 -9.73 -1.57 -2.29
N TYR A 346 -10.24 -0.37 -2.49
CA TYR A 346 -10.39 0.58 -1.38
C TYR A 346 -11.60 0.27 -0.51
N ASP A 347 -12.57 -0.49 -1.03
CA ASP A 347 -13.72 -0.98 -0.27
C ASP A 347 -13.53 -2.45 0.15
N GLN A 348 -12.32 -2.82 0.55
CA GLN A 348 -12.01 -4.14 1.14
C GLN A 348 -12.67 -4.33 2.52
N VAL A 349 -13.14 -3.24 3.11
CA VAL A 349 -13.80 -3.27 4.41
C VAL A 349 -15.17 -3.92 4.25
N LEU A 350 -15.38 -5.03 4.94
CA LEU A 350 -16.68 -5.70 5.01
C LEU A 350 -17.54 -5.00 6.08
N SER A 351 -18.81 -4.81 5.78
CA SER A 351 -19.77 -4.26 6.76
C SER A 351 -19.87 -5.16 7.99
N GLU A 352 -20.26 -4.61 9.14
CA GLU A 352 -20.44 -5.40 10.38
C GLU A 352 -21.55 -6.44 10.28
N SER A 353 -22.43 -6.33 9.26
CA SER A 353 -23.57 -7.21 9.02
C SER A 353 -23.26 -8.42 8.11
N GLU A 354 -22.03 -8.55 7.60
CA GLU A 354 -21.61 -9.65 6.73
C GLU A 354 -20.62 -10.61 7.46
#